data_2076f2c6652695c3d94e466f83ffa50c
#
_entry.id   2076f2c6652695c3d94e466f83ffa50c
#
_cell.length_a   1.000
_cell.length_b   1.000
_cell.length_c   1.000
_cell.angle_alpha   90.00
_cell.angle_beta   90.00
_cell.angle_gamma   90.00
#
_symmetry.space_group_name_H-M   'P 1'
#
loop_
_entity.id
_entity.type
_entity.pdbx_description
1 polymer ?
#
loop_
_entity_poly.entity_id
_entity_poly.type
_entity_poly.pdbx_seq_one_letter_code
_entity_poly.pdbx_strand_id
1 'polypeptide(L)'
;MNTTIAQQIAKEGGVEAYLHAQQHKSLLRFLTCGSVDDGKSTLIGRLLHDTRQIYEDQLSSLHNDSKRHGTQGEKLDLALLVDGLQAEREQGITIDVAYRYFSTEKRKFIIADTPGHEQYTRNMATGASTCDLAILLMDARKGVLDQTRRHSFISTLLGIKHLVVAVNKMDLVDFSEETFERIRQDYLTFAGQLPGNLDIRFVPLSALEGDNVAVQSQNMPWYTGPTLLEVLENIEIQRVVDEQPLRFPVQYVNRPNLDFRGYAGTVAGGVVKVGQRVKALPSGVESSVARIVTFDGDLQEAGAGEAVTLVLKDEIDISRGDLLVDASQTLAAVQSAAVDVVWMAEQPLVPGQSYDIKIAGKKTRARVDNIHYQVDINNLTQRVVENLPLNGIGLVDLTFDEPLNLDKYQENPVTGGLIFIDRLSNVTVGAGMVREPQQNVYQEPSAFSAFELELNQLIRRHFPHWGARDLLGGK
;
A
#
# COMPACT_ATOMS: atom_id res chain seq x y z
N MET A 1 18.29 31.55 3.73
CA MET A 1 17.51 32.76 4.09
C MET A 1 16.15 32.35 4.58
N ASN A 2 15.77 32.79 5.78
CA ASN A 2 14.46 32.45 6.36
C ASN A 2 13.36 33.23 5.62
N THR A 3 12.72 32.62 4.64
CA THR A 3 11.50 33.21 4.08
C THR A 3 10.37 32.87 5.05
N THR A 4 9.94 33.85 5.83
CA THR A 4 8.74 33.69 6.67
C THR A 4 7.52 33.49 5.77
N ILE A 5 6.46 32.83 6.29
CA ILE A 5 5.19 32.68 5.57
C ILE A 5 4.72 34.01 4.98
N ALA A 6 4.90 35.11 5.71
CA ALA A 6 4.60 36.47 5.25
C ALA A 6 5.41 36.88 3.98
N GLN A 7 6.67 36.49 3.90
CA GLN A 7 7.52 36.77 2.73
C GLN A 7 7.15 35.85 1.55
N GLN A 8 6.73 34.60 1.80
CA GLN A 8 6.23 33.71 0.76
C GLN A 8 4.89 34.24 0.19
N ILE A 9 3.97 34.67 1.04
CA ILE A 9 2.72 35.33 0.63
C ILE A 9 2.97 36.58 -0.23
N ALA A 10 3.95 37.39 0.18
CA ALA A 10 4.34 38.58 -0.60
C ALA A 10 4.96 38.23 -1.93
N LYS A 11 5.79 37.17 -2.00
CA LYS A 11 6.45 36.69 -3.25
C LYS A 11 5.44 36.13 -4.25
N GLU A 12 4.37 35.49 -3.78
CA GLU A 12 3.33 34.88 -4.61
C GLU A 12 2.17 35.84 -4.99
N GLY A 13 2.22 37.10 -4.53
CA GLY A 13 1.27 38.13 -4.93
C GLY A 13 0.02 38.20 -4.06
N GLY A 14 0.04 37.64 -2.84
CA GLY A 14 -1.01 37.72 -1.85
C GLY A 14 -1.46 36.39 -1.29
N VAL A 15 -2.34 36.45 -0.29
CA VAL A 15 -2.79 35.27 0.46
C VAL A 15 -3.54 34.28 -0.45
N GLU A 16 -4.39 34.75 -1.35
CA GLU A 16 -5.16 33.87 -2.23
C GLU A 16 -4.26 33.14 -3.23
N ALA A 17 -3.30 33.84 -3.85
CA ALA A 17 -2.33 33.22 -4.76
C ALA A 17 -1.43 32.21 -4.03
N TYR A 18 -1.01 32.52 -2.81
CA TYR A 18 -0.26 31.61 -1.95
C TYR A 18 -1.08 30.34 -1.63
N LEU A 19 -2.34 30.49 -1.20
CA LEU A 19 -3.21 29.34 -0.91
C LEU A 19 -3.46 28.49 -2.15
N HIS A 20 -3.70 29.12 -3.29
CA HIS A 20 -3.87 28.42 -4.56
C HIS A 20 -2.61 27.65 -4.96
N ALA A 21 -1.44 28.27 -4.87
CA ALA A 21 -0.17 27.58 -5.12
C ALA A 21 0.06 26.41 -4.15
N GLN A 22 -0.29 26.57 -2.87
CA GLN A 22 -0.20 25.50 -1.88
C GLN A 22 -1.18 24.34 -2.15
N GLN A 23 -2.39 24.62 -2.64
CA GLN A 23 -3.37 23.58 -2.98
C GLN A 23 -2.90 22.72 -4.17
N HIS A 24 -2.19 23.31 -5.14
CA HIS A 24 -1.75 22.64 -6.37
C HIS A 24 -0.35 22.01 -6.29
N LYS A 25 0.35 22.11 -5.14
CA LYS A 25 1.61 21.40 -4.97
C LYS A 25 1.39 19.89 -5.06
N SER A 26 2.24 19.22 -5.84
CA SER A 26 2.23 17.76 -5.90
C SER A 26 2.49 17.13 -4.52
N LEU A 27 1.89 16.00 -4.26
CA LEU A 27 2.05 15.24 -3.03
C LEU A 27 2.81 13.94 -3.29
N LEU A 28 3.86 13.69 -2.51
CA LEU A 28 4.56 12.41 -2.47
C LEU A 28 4.32 11.73 -1.13
N ARG A 29 3.85 10.50 -1.17
CA ARG A 29 3.78 9.63 -0.01
C ARG A 29 4.93 8.64 -0.07
N PHE A 30 5.74 8.58 0.97
CA PHE A 30 6.82 7.62 1.05
C PHE A 30 6.95 7.00 2.43
N LEU A 31 7.42 5.77 2.47
CA LEU A 31 7.75 5.12 3.73
C LEU A 31 9.25 5.05 3.94
N THR A 32 9.67 4.99 5.20
CA THR A 32 11.01 4.61 5.60
C THR A 32 10.99 3.19 6.13
N CYS A 33 11.83 2.33 5.61
CA CYS A 33 11.97 0.95 6.06
C CYS A 33 13.44 0.52 6.07
N GLY A 34 13.74 -0.55 6.79
CA GLY A 34 15.09 -1.03 7.06
C GLY A 34 15.11 -1.79 8.38
N SER A 35 16.24 -2.35 8.75
CA SER A 35 16.38 -3.08 10.02
C SER A 35 16.34 -2.14 11.23
N VAL A 36 16.23 -2.74 12.40
CA VAL A 36 16.41 -2.01 13.66
C VAL A 36 17.82 -1.40 13.66
N ASP A 37 17.94 -0.18 14.16
CA ASP A 37 19.18 0.63 14.24
C ASP A 37 19.76 1.08 12.90
N ASP A 38 19.09 0.92 11.77
CA ASP A 38 19.57 1.48 10.49
C ASP A 38 19.45 3.01 10.40
N GLY A 39 18.76 3.64 11.38
CA GLY A 39 18.68 5.11 11.52
C GLY A 39 17.43 5.72 10.87
N LYS A 40 16.32 4.99 10.77
CA LYS A 40 15.04 5.47 10.21
C LYS A 40 14.54 6.74 10.91
N SER A 41 14.34 6.68 12.21
CA SER A 41 13.84 7.82 13.01
C SER A 41 14.83 9.01 12.96
N THR A 42 16.15 8.74 12.97
CA THR A 42 17.17 9.76 12.80
C THR A 42 17.05 10.47 11.45
N LEU A 43 16.84 9.71 10.36
CA LEU A 43 16.68 10.27 9.01
C LEU A 43 15.42 11.14 8.91
N ILE A 44 14.27 10.66 9.45
CA ILE A 44 13.03 11.43 9.46
C ILE A 44 13.22 12.72 10.25
N GLY A 45 13.79 12.62 11.46
CA GLY A 45 14.10 13.79 12.28
C GLY A 45 15.03 14.78 11.57
N ARG A 46 16.02 14.28 10.83
CA ARG A 46 16.94 15.10 10.01
C ARG A 46 16.21 15.81 8.87
N LEU A 47 15.34 15.12 8.12
CA LEU A 47 14.53 15.73 7.07
C LEU A 47 13.64 16.84 7.63
N LEU A 48 12.97 16.60 8.75
CA LEU A 48 12.11 17.60 9.42
C LEU A 48 12.93 18.80 9.92
N HIS A 49 14.10 18.55 10.46
CA HIS A 49 15.02 19.59 10.92
C HIS A 49 15.53 20.45 9.76
N ASP A 50 16.06 19.83 8.71
CA ASP A 50 16.72 20.54 7.61
C ASP A 50 15.71 21.27 6.72
N THR A 51 14.46 20.79 6.65
CA THR A 51 13.34 21.48 5.98
C THR A 51 12.67 22.53 6.88
N ARG A 52 13.15 22.73 8.12
CA ARG A 52 12.66 23.73 9.07
C ARG A 52 11.18 23.57 9.43
N GLN A 53 10.74 22.34 9.54
CA GLN A 53 9.36 22.01 9.95
C GLN A 53 9.21 21.79 11.47
N ILE A 54 10.29 22.07 12.25
CA ILE A 54 10.31 21.96 13.69
C ILE A 54 10.17 23.37 14.28
N TYR A 55 9.20 23.55 15.15
CA TYR A 55 8.99 24.82 15.85
C TYR A 55 10.02 25.03 16.97
N GLU A 56 10.28 26.29 17.34
CA GLU A 56 11.31 26.66 18.33
C GLU A 56 11.07 26.04 19.71
N ASP A 57 9.81 25.89 20.12
CA ASP A 57 9.43 25.22 21.35
C ASP A 57 9.76 23.73 21.34
N GLN A 58 9.50 23.07 20.20
CA GLN A 58 9.87 21.67 19.99
C GLN A 58 11.38 21.47 19.97
N LEU A 59 12.14 22.36 19.34
CA LEU A 59 13.60 22.33 19.36
C LEU A 59 14.15 22.50 20.78
N SER A 60 13.57 23.39 21.56
CA SER A 60 13.95 23.62 22.95
C SER A 60 13.66 22.40 23.83
N SER A 61 12.52 21.75 23.64
CA SER A 61 12.18 20.49 24.31
C SER A 61 13.13 19.38 23.90
N LEU A 62 13.43 19.25 22.60
CA LEU A 62 14.33 18.25 22.06
C LEU A 62 15.76 18.38 22.65
N HIS A 63 16.27 19.62 22.82
CA HIS A 63 17.55 19.84 23.46
C HIS A 63 17.56 19.32 24.91
N ASN A 64 16.48 19.50 25.66
CA ASN A 64 16.37 19.03 27.03
C ASN A 64 16.21 17.50 27.09
N ASP A 65 15.43 16.94 26.19
CA ASP A 65 15.20 15.50 26.10
C ASP A 65 16.44 14.75 25.62
N SER A 66 17.19 15.31 24.65
CA SER A 66 18.47 14.76 24.19
C SER A 66 19.51 14.65 25.31
N LYS A 67 19.53 15.62 26.25
CA LYS A 67 20.41 15.56 27.43
C LYS A 67 20.01 14.49 28.44
N ARG A 68 18.71 14.13 28.52
CA ARG A 68 18.17 13.19 29.52
C ARG A 68 18.08 11.75 28.99
N HIS A 69 17.73 11.61 27.73
CA HIS A 69 17.37 10.32 27.11
C HIS A 69 18.09 10.06 25.78
N GLY A 70 18.88 11.02 25.28
CA GLY A 70 19.56 10.90 24.00
C GLY A 70 20.61 9.80 23.99
N THR A 71 20.72 9.12 22.86
CA THR A 71 21.70 8.04 22.60
C THR A 71 22.94 8.52 21.86
N GLN A 72 22.97 9.79 21.44
CA GLN A 72 23.99 10.38 20.56
C GLN A 72 25.05 11.24 21.30
N GLY A 73 25.22 11.03 22.62
CA GLY A 73 26.17 11.80 23.44
C GLY A 73 25.79 13.27 23.57
N GLU A 74 26.70 14.20 23.19
CA GLU A 74 26.41 15.63 23.25
C GLU A 74 25.64 16.17 22.04
N LYS A 75 25.45 15.36 20.98
CA LYS A 75 24.73 15.76 19.77
C LYS A 75 23.23 15.70 19.98
N LEU A 76 22.51 16.55 19.23
CA LEU A 76 21.06 16.56 19.22
C LEU A 76 20.51 15.22 18.70
N ASP A 77 19.74 14.52 19.51
CA ASP A 77 19.12 13.27 19.10
C ASP A 77 17.78 13.52 18.37
N LEU A 78 17.88 13.63 17.06
CA LEU A 78 16.73 13.91 16.20
C LEU A 78 15.71 12.75 16.14
N ALA A 79 16.08 11.53 16.55
CA ALA A 79 15.15 10.41 16.62
C ALA A 79 14.02 10.66 17.64
N LEU A 80 14.31 11.37 18.74
CA LEU A 80 13.33 11.72 19.77
C LEU A 80 12.17 12.60 19.26
N LEU A 81 12.32 13.27 18.10
CA LEU A 81 11.24 14.00 17.45
C LEU A 81 10.15 13.08 16.89
N VAL A 82 10.52 11.87 16.57
CA VAL A 82 9.67 10.92 15.83
C VAL A 82 8.99 9.95 16.78
N ASP A 83 9.64 9.57 17.88
CA ASP A 83 9.14 8.63 18.86
C ASP A 83 7.91 9.20 19.60
N GLY A 84 6.74 8.75 19.15
CA GLY A 84 5.44 9.28 19.64
C GLY A 84 4.91 8.55 20.86
N LEU A 85 5.09 7.24 20.94
CA LEU A 85 4.58 6.40 22.02
C LEU A 85 5.60 6.29 23.16
N GLN A 86 5.13 6.23 24.39
CA GLN A 86 6.01 6.02 25.54
C GLN A 86 6.78 4.70 25.43
N ALA A 87 6.12 3.64 24.95
CA ALA A 87 6.75 2.34 24.72
C ALA A 87 7.85 2.38 23.65
N GLU A 88 7.70 3.20 22.61
CA GLU A 88 8.71 3.41 21.59
C GLU A 88 9.95 4.10 22.17
N ARG A 89 9.75 5.14 23.01
CA ARG A 89 10.83 5.84 23.69
C ARG A 89 11.58 4.95 24.69
N GLU A 90 10.86 4.10 25.42
CA GLU A 90 11.46 3.17 26.39
C GLU A 90 12.24 2.04 25.73
N GLN A 91 11.77 1.55 24.58
CA GLN A 91 12.39 0.44 23.85
C GLN A 91 13.35 0.89 22.76
N GLY A 92 13.29 2.15 22.33
CA GLY A 92 14.10 2.70 21.23
C GLY A 92 13.76 2.11 19.86
N ILE A 93 12.53 1.63 19.67
CA ILE A 93 12.05 1.03 18.40
C ILE A 93 10.69 1.59 18.00
N THR A 94 10.46 1.73 16.70
CA THR A 94 9.13 2.03 16.16
C THR A 94 8.25 0.78 16.26
N ILE A 95 7.06 0.91 16.80
CA ILE A 95 6.09 -0.19 17.00
C ILE A 95 4.94 -0.07 16.00
N ASP A 96 4.35 1.10 15.88
CA ASP A 96 3.20 1.36 15.01
C ASP A 96 3.58 2.29 13.85
N VAL A 97 2.72 2.38 12.84
CA VAL A 97 2.93 3.32 11.73
C VAL A 97 2.60 4.73 12.18
N ALA A 98 3.59 5.59 12.14
CA ALA A 98 3.40 7.02 12.41
C ALA A 98 3.49 7.81 11.11
N TYR A 99 2.52 8.73 10.90
CA TYR A 99 2.54 9.61 9.74
C TYR A 99 3.08 10.97 10.13
N ARG A 100 4.06 11.47 9.35
CA ARG A 100 4.64 12.80 9.50
C ARG A 100 4.47 13.58 8.21
N TYR A 101 4.35 14.88 8.33
CA TYR A 101 4.06 15.77 7.23
C TYR A 101 5.13 16.86 7.17
N PHE A 102 5.61 17.12 5.98
CA PHE A 102 6.42 18.30 5.73
C PHE A 102 6.23 18.81 4.30
N SER A 103 6.70 20.00 4.01
CA SER A 103 6.64 20.57 2.68
C SER A 103 7.90 21.38 2.37
N THR A 104 8.29 21.37 1.11
CA THR A 104 9.29 22.30 0.57
C THR A 104 8.59 23.33 -0.33
N GLU A 105 9.36 24.22 -0.93
CA GLU A 105 8.79 25.14 -1.94
C GLU A 105 8.21 24.37 -3.14
N LYS A 106 8.76 23.20 -3.48
CA LYS A 106 8.38 22.41 -4.65
C LYS A 106 7.23 21.43 -4.40
N ARG A 107 7.22 20.73 -3.23
CA ARG A 107 6.39 19.55 -3.03
C ARG A 107 5.94 19.40 -1.59
N LYS A 108 4.79 18.73 -1.39
CA LYS A 108 4.31 18.25 -0.09
C LYS A 108 4.68 16.78 0.09
N PHE A 109 4.93 16.39 1.33
CA PHE A 109 5.35 15.03 1.67
C PHE A 109 4.54 14.47 2.83
N ILE A 110 4.21 13.20 2.72
CA ILE A 110 3.72 12.39 3.84
C ILE A 110 4.72 11.25 4.02
N ILE A 111 5.31 11.16 5.21
CA ILE A 111 6.20 10.08 5.60
C ILE A 111 5.38 9.06 6.38
N ALA A 112 5.43 7.80 5.99
CA ALA A 112 5.00 6.68 6.82
C ALA A 112 6.26 6.11 7.50
N ASP A 113 6.44 6.40 8.79
CA ASP A 113 7.49 5.77 9.59
C ASP A 113 7.04 4.36 9.96
N THR A 114 7.83 3.36 9.55
CA THR A 114 7.46 1.96 9.72
C THR A 114 8.46 1.19 10.58
N PRO A 115 7.97 0.22 11.38
CA PRO A 115 8.82 -0.59 12.23
C PRO A 115 9.87 -1.38 11.43
N GLY A 116 11.06 -1.53 12.01
CA GLY A 116 12.13 -2.35 11.44
C GLY A 116 12.12 -3.81 11.89
N HIS A 117 11.40 -4.14 12.96
CA HIS A 117 11.39 -5.48 13.54
C HIS A 117 10.39 -6.40 12.83
N GLU A 118 10.75 -7.65 12.61
CA GLU A 118 9.91 -8.60 11.86
C GLU A 118 8.54 -8.87 12.49
N GLN A 119 8.42 -8.79 13.81
CA GLN A 119 7.13 -8.93 14.51
C GLN A 119 6.09 -7.87 14.10
N TYR A 120 6.55 -6.73 13.58
CA TYR A 120 5.71 -5.63 13.16
C TYR A 120 5.58 -5.52 11.63
N THR A 121 5.86 -6.60 10.88
CA THR A 121 5.69 -6.64 9.41
C THR A 121 4.31 -6.18 8.96
N ARG A 122 3.27 -6.45 9.76
CA ARG A 122 1.89 -5.96 9.52
C ARG A 122 1.85 -4.43 9.42
N ASN A 123 2.51 -3.74 10.33
CA ASN A 123 2.52 -2.28 10.36
C ASN A 123 3.32 -1.71 9.18
N MET A 124 4.45 -2.37 8.83
CA MET A 124 5.20 -2.03 7.61
C MET A 124 4.35 -2.18 6.35
N ALA A 125 3.64 -3.29 6.18
CA ALA A 125 2.76 -3.51 5.04
C ALA A 125 1.61 -2.48 4.98
N THR A 126 1.06 -2.08 6.13
CA THR A 126 0.04 -1.01 6.23
C THR A 126 0.60 0.33 5.74
N GLY A 127 1.81 0.72 6.16
CA GLY A 127 2.46 1.94 5.68
C GLY A 127 2.74 1.88 4.17
N ALA A 128 3.30 0.76 3.70
CA ALA A 128 3.65 0.58 2.30
C ALA A 128 2.44 0.63 1.35
N SER A 129 1.27 0.12 1.77
CA SER A 129 0.05 0.10 0.94
C SER A 129 -0.48 1.49 0.56
N THR A 130 -0.01 2.55 1.21
CA THR A 130 -0.45 3.93 0.97
C THR A 130 0.62 4.82 0.36
N CYS A 131 1.82 4.27 0.11
CA CYS A 131 2.98 5.03 -0.33
C CYS A 131 3.29 4.82 -1.83
N ASP A 132 3.83 5.87 -2.43
CA ASP A 132 4.25 5.90 -3.83
C ASP A 132 5.74 5.50 -3.99
N LEU A 133 6.53 5.63 -2.90
CA LEU A 133 7.98 5.42 -2.87
C LEU A 133 8.41 4.79 -1.54
N ALA A 134 9.43 3.94 -1.57
CA ALA A 134 10.05 3.41 -0.36
C ALA A 134 11.53 3.86 -0.24
N ILE A 135 11.90 4.39 0.94
CA ILE A 135 13.28 4.62 1.32
C ILE A 135 13.75 3.43 2.14
N LEU A 136 14.67 2.67 1.56
CA LEU A 136 15.27 1.49 2.19
C LEU A 136 16.59 1.92 2.83
N LEU A 137 16.60 2.03 4.16
CA LEU A 137 17.82 2.34 4.90
C LEU A 137 18.67 1.09 5.10
N MET A 138 19.96 1.24 4.95
CA MET A 138 20.97 0.22 5.19
C MET A 138 22.13 0.81 5.97
N ASP A 139 22.51 0.19 7.07
CA ASP A 139 23.75 0.55 7.78
C ASP A 139 24.96 0.15 6.94
N ALA A 140 25.82 1.12 6.57
CA ALA A 140 26.98 0.89 5.71
C ALA A 140 27.94 -0.18 6.25
N ARG A 141 27.96 -0.41 7.57
CA ARG A 141 28.77 -1.47 8.22
C ARG A 141 28.20 -2.87 8.00
N LYS A 142 26.86 -2.99 7.84
CA LYS A 142 26.13 -4.26 7.80
C LYS A 142 25.76 -4.70 6.39
N GLY A 143 25.50 -3.74 5.49
CA GLY A 143 25.06 -4.02 4.11
C GLY A 143 23.62 -4.56 4.02
N VAL A 144 23.38 -5.42 3.04
CA VAL A 144 22.03 -5.96 2.73
C VAL A 144 21.67 -7.07 3.68
N LEU A 145 20.70 -6.83 4.57
CA LEU A 145 20.19 -7.79 5.56
C LEU A 145 18.87 -8.44 5.10
N ASP A 146 18.47 -9.53 5.78
CA ASP A 146 17.21 -10.23 5.50
C ASP A 146 15.98 -9.31 5.63
N GLN A 147 15.96 -8.40 6.59
CA GLN A 147 14.88 -7.42 6.73
C GLN A 147 14.84 -6.44 5.56
N THR A 148 15.99 -6.02 5.04
CA THR A 148 16.05 -5.19 3.84
C THR A 148 15.42 -5.90 2.64
N ARG A 149 15.74 -7.19 2.47
CA ARG A 149 15.16 -8.04 1.41
C ARG A 149 13.65 -8.20 1.58
N ARG A 150 13.18 -8.48 2.80
CA ARG A 150 11.74 -8.59 3.13
C ARG A 150 11.00 -7.30 2.85
N HIS A 151 11.51 -6.16 3.30
CA HIS A 151 10.88 -4.86 3.09
C HIS A 151 10.85 -4.47 1.61
N SER A 152 11.91 -4.75 0.86
CA SER A 152 11.95 -4.55 -0.58
C SER A 152 10.88 -5.39 -1.28
N PHE A 153 10.78 -6.68 -0.94
CA PHE A 153 9.80 -7.59 -1.55
C PHE A 153 8.36 -7.17 -1.22
N ILE A 154 8.05 -6.86 0.05
CA ILE A 154 6.71 -6.40 0.44
C ILE A 154 6.35 -5.09 -0.25
N SER A 155 7.29 -4.12 -0.30
CA SER A 155 7.05 -2.85 -0.98
C SER A 155 6.72 -3.03 -2.45
N THR A 156 7.46 -3.89 -3.17
CA THR A 156 7.20 -4.17 -4.59
C THR A 156 5.92 -4.97 -4.81
N LEU A 157 5.61 -5.91 -3.92
CA LEU A 157 4.35 -6.67 -3.94
C LEU A 157 3.13 -5.75 -3.77
N LEU A 158 3.26 -4.73 -2.92
CA LEU A 158 2.26 -3.68 -2.70
C LEU A 158 2.26 -2.58 -3.77
N GLY A 159 2.98 -2.77 -4.86
CA GLY A 159 2.92 -1.91 -6.04
C GLY A 159 3.87 -0.71 -6.05
N ILE A 160 4.75 -0.57 -5.06
CA ILE A 160 5.77 0.49 -5.05
C ILE A 160 6.82 0.18 -6.11
N LYS A 161 7.00 1.09 -7.07
CA LYS A 161 7.96 0.98 -8.17
C LYS A 161 9.22 1.79 -7.95
N HIS A 162 9.19 2.78 -7.07
CA HIS A 162 10.30 3.69 -6.81
C HIS A 162 10.95 3.34 -5.47
N LEU A 163 12.19 2.87 -5.53
CA LEU A 163 12.98 2.50 -4.36
C LEU A 163 14.20 3.43 -4.25
N VAL A 164 14.35 4.07 -3.10
CA VAL A 164 15.55 4.83 -2.77
C VAL A 164 16.33 4.06 -1.73
N VAL A 165 17.47 3.51 -2.13
CA VAL A 165 18.39 2.83 -1.23
C VAL A 165 19.30 3.87 -0.59
N ALA A 166 19.02 4.16 0.69
CA ALA A 166 19.80 5.08 1.50
C ALA A 166 20.87 4.30 2.27
N VAL A 167 22.12 4.33 1.78
CA VAL A 167 23.26 3.73 2.48
C VAL A 167 23.68 4.70 3.57
N ASN A 168 23.19 4.45 4.78
CA ASN A 168 23.31 5.33 5.94
C ASN A 168 24.53 5.00 6.80
N LYS A 169 24.91 5.93 7.65
CA LYS A 169 26.06 5.86 8.56
C LYS A 169 27.39 5.74 7.82
N MET A 170 27.51 6.44 6.69
CA MET A 170 28.74 6.52 5.93
C MET A 170 29.92 7.11 6.75
N ASP A 171 29.59 7.95 7.74
CA ASP A 171 30.51 8.47 8.74
C ASP A 171 31.23 7.37 9.56
N LEU A 172 30.60 6.21 9.74
CA LEU A 172 31.18 5.09 10.50
C LEU A 172 32.04 4.14 9.65
N VAL A 173 32.15 4.41 8.36
CA VAL A 173 33.01 3.67 7.40
C VAL A 173 33.91 4.62 6.61
N ASP A 174 34.30 5.74 7.24
CA ASP A 174 35.18 6.76 6.67
C ASP A 174 34.73 7.26 5.29
N PHE A 175 33.41 7.34 5.06
CA PHE A 175 32.79 7.79 3.81
C PHE A 175 33.28 7.03 2.56
N SER A 176 33.61 5.74 2.72
CA SER A 176 34.25 4.91 1.71
C SER A 176 33.36 4.65 0.49
N GLU A 177 33.85 5.06 -0.70
CA GLU A 177 33.24 4.76 -1.99
C GLU A 177 33.19 3.25 -2.25
N GLU A 178 34.25 2.51 -1.94
CA GLU A 178 34.30 1.06 -2.11
C GLU A 178 33.22 0.34 -1.32
N THR A 179 32.98 0.76 -0.07
CA THR A 179 31.91 0.22 0.77
C THR A 179 30.54 0.48 0.16
N PHE A 180 30.31 1.70 -0.32
CA PHE A 180 29.05 2.06 -0.99
C PHE A 180 28.80 1.24 -2.25
N GLU A 181 29.79 1.15 -3.15
CA GLU A 181 29.64 0.41 -4.42
C GLU A 181 29.45 -1.10 -4.19
N ARG A 182 30.11 -1.68 -3.18
CA ARG A 182 29.88 -3.08 -2.80
C ARG A 182 28.43 -3.29 -2.38
N ILE A 183 27.89 -2.45 -1.49
CA ILE A 183 26.49 -2.56 -1.01
C ILE A 183 25.53 -2.34 -2.17
N ARG A 184 25.80 -1.39 -3.05
CA ARG A 184 25.01 -1.11 -4.24
C ARG A 184 24.94 -2.34 -5.16
N GLN A 185 26.08 -2.99 -5.43
CA GLN A 185 26.15 -4.18 -6.27
C GLN A 185 25.41 -5.38 -5.65
N ASP A 186 25.59 -5.60 -4.33
CA ASP A 186 24.92 -6.66 -3.60
C ASP A 186 23.40 -6.49 -3.65
N TYR A 187 22.93 -5.26 -3.46
CA TYR A 187 21.51 -4.96 -3.54
C TYR A 187 20.94 -5.11 -4.96
N LEU A 188 21.65 -4.64 -5.99
CA LEU A 188 21.20 -4.79 -7.38
C LEU A 188 21.10 -6.24 -7.80
N THR A 189 22.01 -7.10 -7.33
CA THR A 189 21.97 -8.55 -7.58
C THR A 189 20.70 -9.18 -7.00
N PHE A 190 20.32 -8.77 -5.80
CA PHE A 190 19.05 -9.20 -5.19
C PHE A 190 17.85 -8.59 -5.91
N ALA A 191 17.87 -7.28 -6.16
CA ALA A 191 16.74 -6.54 -6.74
C ALA A 191 16.39 -6.98 -8.16
N GLY A 192 17.34 -7.54 -8.92
CA GLY A 192 17.09 -8.14 -10.23
C GLY A 192 16.12 -9.33 -10.21
N GLN A 193 15.82 -9.88 -9.04
CA GLN A 193 14.85 -10.95 -8.83
C GLN A 193 13.48 -10.46 -8.34
N LEU A 194 13.37 -9.16 -7.99
CA LEU A 194 12.10 -8.57 -7.54
C LEU A 194 11.13 -8.44 -8.71
N PRO A 195 9.81 -8.56 -8.46
CA PRO A 195 8.81 -8.43 -9.52
C PRO A 195 8.68 -6.98 -10.01
N GLY A 196 8.43 -6.83 -11.30
CA GLY A 196 8.12 -5.54 -11.93
C GLY A 196 9.34 -4.77 -12.46
N ASN A 197 9.06 -3.62 -13.06
CA ASN A 197 10.09 -2.69 -13.52
C ASN A 197 10.29 -1.62 -12.44
N LEU A 198 11.43 -1.66 -11.76
CA LEU A 198 11.73 -0.82 -10.60
C LEU A 198 12.68 0.32 -10.97
N ASP A 199 12.36 1.54 -10.53
CA ASP A 199 13.27 2.69 -10.48
C ASP A 199 14.02 2.65 -9.14
N ILE A 200 15.30 2.25 -9.18
CA ILE A 200 16.12 2.09 -7.97
C ILE A 200 17.22 3.15 -7.98
N ARG A 201 17.20 4.00 -6.96
CA ARG A 201 18.19 5.07 -6.77
C ARG A 201 18.98 4.83 -5.51
N PHE A 202 20.27 5.14 -5.54
CA PHE A 202 21.18 4.96 -4.41
C PHE A 202 21.70 6.30 -3.93
N VAL A 203 21.64 6.54 -2.62
CA VAL A 203 22.16 7.74 -1.99
C VAL A 203 23.02 7.33 -0.80
N PRO A 204 24.34 7.58 -0.83
CA PRO A 204 25.19 7.46 0.35
C PRO A 204 24.96 8.64 1.26
N LEU A 205 24.68 8.42 2.54
CA LEU A 205 24.36 9.51 3.46
C LEU A 205 24.79 9.22 4.90
N SER A 206 24.85 10.27 5.71
CA SER A 206 24.83 10.19 7.15
C SER A 206 23.64 10.98 7.68
N ALA A 207 22.63 10.27 8.18
CA ALA A 207 21.43 10.90 8.77
C ALA A 207 21.81 11.71 10.04
N LEU A 208 22.83 11.27 10.78
CA LEU A 208 23.29 11.93 11.99
C LEU A 208 24.01 13.24 11.67
N GLU A 209 24.93 13.24 10.72
CA GLU A 209 25.73 14.41 10.35
C GLU A 209 25.01 15.31 9.32
N GLY A 210 24.05 14.78 8.57
CA GLY A 210 23.30 15.48 7.53
C GLY A 210 23.90 15.37 6.13
N ASP A 211 24.99 14.59 5.96
CA ASP A 211 25.64 14.40 4.67
C ASP A 211 24.69 13.80 3.64
N ASN A 212 24.53 14.44 2.49
CA ASN A 212 23.66 14.05 1.37
C ASN A 212 22.18 13.86 1.71
N VAL A 213 21.70 14.38 2.85
CA VAL A 213 20.29 14.37 3.19
C VAL A 213 19.58 15.53 2.48
N ALA A 214 19.84 16.77 2.85
CA ALA A 214 19.30 17.97 2.22
C ALA A 214 20.38 18.80 1.51
N VAL A 215 21.63 18.66 1.93
CA VAL A 215 22.79 19.37 1.38
C VAL A 215 23.84 18.36 0.96
N GLN A 216 24.53 18.66 -0.14
CA GLN A 216 25.58 17.82 -0.67
C GLN A 216 26.75 17.71 0.31
N SER A 217 27.22 16.49 0.54
CA SER A 217 28.34 16.22 1.44
C SER A 217 29.66 16.71 0.88
N GLN A 218 30.46 17.31 1.73
CA GLN A 218 31.87 17.61 1.41
C GLN A 218 32.79 16.41 1.74
N ASN A 219 32.30 15.46 2.55
CA ASN A 219 33.07 14.29 2.96
C ASN A 219 33.02 13.17 1.89
N MET A 220 32.09 13.25 0.93
CA MET A 220 31.93 12.30 -0.17
C MET A 220 32.08 12.99 -1.54
N PRO A 221 33.25 13.55 -1.88
CA PRO A 221 33.44 14.27 -3.15
C PRO A 221 33.31 13.35 -4.39
N TRP A 222 33.43 12.05 -4.20
CA TRP A 222 33.22 11.03 -5.23
C TRP A 222 31.73 10.84 -5.62
N TYR A 223 30.80 11.23 -4.74
CA TYR A 223 29.38 11.14 -5.03
C TYR A 223 28.89 12.43 -5.69
N THR A 224 28.55 12.35 -6.97
CA THR A 224 28.04 13.48 -7.78
C THR A 224 26.55 13.43 -8.04
N GLY A 225 25.85 12.45 -7.43
CA GLY A 225 24.41 12.30 -7.56
C GLY A 225 23.63 13.31 -6.71
N PRO A 226 22.30 13.33 -6.83
CA PRO A 226 21.44 14.22 -6.04
C PRO A 226 21.40 13.83 -4.57
N THR A 227 21.13 14.80 -3.70
CA THR A 227 20.80 14.53 -2.29
C THR A 227 19.49 13.79 -2.15
N LEU A 228 19.23 13.19 -0.99
CA LEU A 228 17.96 12.50 -0.75
C LEU A 228 16.76 13.43 -0.97
N LEU A 229 16.83 14.65 -0.45
CA LEU A 229 15.73 15.63 -0.59
C LEU A 229 15.51 16.00 -2.07
N GLU A 230 16.59 16.20 -2.86
CA GLU A 230 16.48 16.46 -4.29
C GLU A 230 15.86 15.29 -5.06
N VAL A 231 16.16 14.04 -4.69
CA VAL A 231 15.49 12.86 -5.25
C VAL A 231 13.99 12.92 -4.96
N LEU A 232 13.60 13.16 -3.71
CA LEU A 232 12.20 13.21 -3.29
C LEU A 232 11.41 14.36 -3.95
N GLU A 233 12.07 15.51 -4.15
CA GLU A 233 11.45 16.67 -4.80
C GLU A 233 11.21 16.50 -6.29
N ASN A 234 12.08 15.76 -6.99
CA ASN A 234 12.10 15.72 -8.45
C ASN A 234 11.63 14.38 -9.05
N ILE A 235 11.37 13.36 -8.21
CA ILE A 235 10.87 12.08 -8.72
C ILE A 235 9.43 12.23 -9.23
N GLU A 236 9.20 11.76 -10.45
CA GLU A 236 7.87 11.75 -11.06
C GLU A 236 7.19 10.42 -10.75
N ILE A 237 6.03 10.49 -10.12
CA ILE A 237 5.22 9.32 -9.82
C ILE A 237 4.13 9.18 -10.89
N GLN A 238 4.30 8.20 -11.75
CA GLN A 238 3.25 7.81 -12.70
C GLN A 238 2.31 6.83 -12.00
N ARG A 239 1.08 7.25 -11.74
CA ARG A 239 0.05 6.38 -11.19
C ARG A 239 -0.64 5.64 -12.31
N VAL A 240 -0.52 4.32 -12.31
CA VAL A 240 -1.18 3.46 -13.31
C VAL A 240 -2.70 3.70 -13.34
N VAL A 241 -3.29 4.03 -12.18
CA VAL A 241 -4.73 4.26 -12.04
C VAL A 241 -5.27 5.46 -12.81
N ASP A 242 -4.42 6.44 -13.19
CA ASP A 242 -4.86 7.63 -13.91
C ASP A 242 -5.26 7.31 -15.36
N GLU A 243 -4.65 6.28 -15.95
CA GLU A 243 -4.91 5.81 -17.33
C GLU A 243 -5.91 4.65 -17.39
N GLN A 244 -6.35 4.15 -16.23
CA GLN A 244 -7.28 3.02 -16.14
C GLN A 244 -8.73 3.45 -16.41
N PRO A 245 -9.62 2.51 -16.75
CA PRO A 245 -11.05 2.75 -16.80
C PRO A 245 -11.61 3.26 -15.47
N LEU A 246 -12.72 4.01 -15.52
CA LEU A 246 -13.39 4.51 -14.33
C LEU A 246 -13.69 3.38 -13.33
N ARG A 247 -13.23 3.58 -12.10
CA ARG A 247 -13.55 2.81 -10.92
C ARG A 247 -13.95 3.75 -9.78
N PHE A 248 -15.20 3.69 -9.36
CA PHE A 248 -15.72 4.52 -8.28
C PHE A 248 -16.43 3.64 -7.24
N PRO A 249 -15.72 3.12 -6.23
CA PRO A 249 -16.33 2.38 -5.13
C PRO A 249 -17.20 3.31 -4.29
N VAL A 250 -18.45 2.94 -4.09
CA VAL A 250 -19.39 3.70 -3.26
C VAL A 250 -19.09 3.43 -1.78
N GLN A 251 -18.65 4.46 -1.07
CA GLN A 251 -18.30 4.38 0.35
C GLN A 251 -19.46 4.77 1.26
N TYR A 252 -20.30 5.68 0.79
CA TYR A 252 -21.45 6.18 1.55
C TYR A 252 -22.54 6.68 0.61
N VAL A 253 -23.80 6.38 0.95
CA VAL A 253 -24.99 6.94 0.26
C VAL A 253 -25.49 8.11 1.07
N ASN A 254 -25.38 9.31 0.51
CA ASN A 254 -25.76 10.56 1.17
C ASN A 254 -27.18 10.98 0.73
N ARG A 255 -28.12 10.99 1.66
CA ARG A 255 -29.51 11.41 1.44
C ARG A 255 -29.99 12.32 2.56
N PRO A 256 -29.51 13.57 2.64
CA PRO A 256 -29.84 14.50 3.72
C PRO A 256 -31.29 14.96 3.68
N ASN A 257 -31.95 14.93 2.52
CA ASN A 257 -33.34 15.29 2.28
C ASN A 257 -33.93 14.50 1.11
N LEU A 258 -35.18 14.76 0.74
CA LEU A 258 -35.89 14.05 -0.34
C LEU A 258 -35.39 14.44 -1.74
N ASP A 259 -34.81 15.62 -1.88
CA ASP A 259 -34.41 16.20 -3.18
C ASP A 259 -32.93 15.90 -3.53
N PHE A 260 -32.19 15.28 -2.62
CA PHE A 260 -30.78 14.95 -2.84
C PHE A 260 -30.47 13.50 -2.54
N ARG A 261 -29.95 12.78 -3.53
CA ARG A 261 -29.34 11.46 -3.38
C ARG A 261 -27.99 11.45 -4.06
N GLY A 262 -26.94 11.32 -3.27
CA GLY A 262 -25.56 11.32 -3.73
C GLY A 262 -24.81 10.07 -3.26
N TYR A 263 -23.89 9.62 -4.08
CA TYR A 263 -23.02 8.47 -3.83
C TYR A 263 -21.61 9.00 -3.59
N ALA A 264 -21.19 9.02 -2.32
CA ALA A 264 -19.88 9.51 -1.94
C ALA A 264 -18.83 8.40 -2.03
N GLY A 265 -17.65 8.74 -2.52
CA GLY A 265 -16.52 7.84 -2.68
C GLY A 265 -15.28 8.58 -3.13
N THR A 266 -14.21 7.83 -3.33
CA THR A 266 -12.97 8.31 -3.95
C THR A 266 -12.84 7.64 -5.31
N VAL A 267 -12.53 8.42 -6.34
CA VAL A 267 -12.26 7.87 -7.68
C VAL A 267 -11.02 6.97 -7.57
N ALA A 268 -11.19 5.67 -7.77
CA ALA A 268 -10.14 4.67 -7.63
C ALA A 268 -9.35 4.45 -8.93
N GLY A 269 -9.86 4.91 -10.06
CA GLY A 269 -9.20 4.85 -11.36
C GLY A 269 -9.97 5.62 -12.42
N GLY A 270 -9.25 6.13 -13.41
CA GLY A 270 -9.81 6.90 -14.51
C GLY A 270 -10.34 8.26 -14.10
N VAL A 271 -11.18 8.81 -14.95
CA VAL A 271 -11.82 10.12 -14.77
C VAL A 271 -13.33 9.97 -14.91
N VAL A 272 -14.09 10.57 -14.00
CA VAL A 272 -15.54 10.70 -14.11
C VAL A 272 -15.92 12.11 -14.55
N LYS A 273 -16.88 12.21 -15.48
CA LYS A 273 -17.34 13.51 -16.05
C LYS A 273 -18.85 13.68 -15.91
N VAL A 274 -19.30 14.91 -15.78
CA VAL A 274 -20.73 15.23 -15.86
C VAL A 274 -21.27 14.81 -17.23
N GLY A 275 -22.43 14.13 -17.25
CA GLY A 275 -23.06 13.56 -18.43
C GLY A 275 -22.55 12.18 -18.84
N GLN A 276 -21.47 11.66 -18.24
CA GLN A 276 -20.94 10.32 -18.53
C GLN A 276 -21.95 9.24 -18.14
N ARG A 277 -22.13 8.26 -19.03
CA ARG A 277 -22.94 7.06 -18.71
C ARG A 277 -22.13 6.14 -17.81
N VAL A 278 -22.74 5.73 -16.72
CA VAL A 278 -22.14 4.83 -15.73
C VAL A 278 -23.05 3.63 -15.49
N LYS A 279 -22.45 2.53 -15.06
CA LYS A 279 -23.10 1.28 -14.71
C LYS A 279 -22.78 0.94 -13.26
N ALA A 280 -23.81 0.62 -12.48
CA ALA A 280 -23.66 0.14 -11.13
C ALA A 280 -23.43 -1.39 -11.11
N LEU A 281 -22.37 -1.84 -10.45
CA LEU A 281 -22.08 -3.26 -10.26
C LEU A 281 -22.31 -3.64 -8.79
N PRO A 282 -22.91 -4.82 -8.50
CA PRO A 282 -23.15 -5.95 -9.43
C PRO A 282 -24.47 -5.87 -10.20
N SER A 283 -25.37 -4.92 -9.92
CA SER A 283 -26.73 -4.90 -10.50
C SER A 283 -26.78 -4.76 -12.02
N GLY A 284 -25.75 -4.13 -12.63
CA GLY A 284 -25.70 -3.85 -14.05
C GLY A 284 -26.59 -2.69 -14.50
N VAL A 285 -27.27 -2.01 -13.58
CA VAL A 285 -28.18 -0.89 -13.91
C VAL A 285 -27.36 0.34 -14.34
N GLU A 286 -27.78 0.98 -15.42
CA GLU A 286 -27.10 2.14 -16.00
C GLU A 286 -27.84 3.43 -15.69
N SER A 287 -27.07 4.51 -15.54
CA SER A 287 -27.54 5.88 -15.42
C SER A 287 -26.49 6.85 -15.98
N SER A 288 -26.68 8.15 -15.82
CA SER A 288 -25.71 9.18 -16.19
C SER A 288 -25.39 10.05 -14.99
N VAL A 289 -24.15 10.51 -14.92
CA VAL A 289 -23.69 11.45 -13.88
C VAL A 289 -24.34 12.81 -14.14
N ALA A 290 -25.21 13.25 -13.23
CA ALA A 290 -25.85 14.56 -13.30
C ALA A 290 -24.97 15.66 -12.71
N ARG A 291 -24.30 15.39 -11.57
CA ARG A 291 -23.45 16.34 -10.86
C ARG A 291 -22.30 15.61 -10.16
N ILE A 292 -21.18 16.32 -10.02
CA ILE A 292 -20.03 15.91 -9.21
C ILE A 292 -19.88 16.95 -8.11
N VAL A 293 -20.25 16.63 -6.88
CA VAL A 293 -20.38 17.55 -5.77
C VAL A 293 -19.18 17.42 -4.83
N THR A 294 -18.57 18.56 -4.48
CA THR A 294 -17.55 18.66 -3.42
C THR A 294 -17.94 19.70 -2.39
N PHE A 295 -17.14 19.87 -1.35
CA PHE A 295 -17.36 20.92 -0.34
C PHE A 295 -17.26 22.33 -0.96
N ASP A 296 -16.35 22.53 -1.91
CA ASP A 296 -16.08 23.83 -2.54
C ASP A 296 -17.00 24.14 -3.73
N GLY A 297 -17.90 23.21 -4.07
CA GLY A 297 -18.86 23.33 -5.18
C GLY A 297 -18.85 22.14 -6.11
N ASP A 298 -19.56 22.30 -7.23
CA ASP A 298 -19.70 21.27 -8.26
C ASP A 298 -18.52 21.30 -9.24
N LEU A 299 -18.01 20.12 -9.58
CA LEU A 299 -16.96 19.93 -10.59
C LEU A 299 -17.56 19.45 -11.91
N GLN A 300 -16.86 19.70 -13.03
CA GLN A 300 -17.19 19.14 -14.33
C GLN A 300 -16.59 17.75 -14.54
N GLU A 301 -15.45 17.47 -13.91
CA GLU A 301 -14.78 16.19 -13.93
C GLU A 301 -14.01 15.96 -12.62
N ALA A 302 -13.75 14.70 -12.29
CA ALA A 302 -12.91 14.31 -11.16
C ALA A 302 -12.04 13.09 -11.55
N GLY A 303 -10.76 13.15 -11.18
CA GLY A 303 -9.76 12.13 -11.49
C GLY A 303 -9.46 11.19 -10.32
N ALA A 304 -8.61 10.22 -10.58
CA ALA A 304 -8.18 9.25 -9.58
C ALA A 304 -7.57 9.90 -8.32
N GLY A 305 -8.03 9.47 -7.16
CA GLY A 305 -7.63 10.01 -5.85
C GLY A 305 -8.52 11.14 -5.33
N GLU A 306 -9.41 11.70 -6.14
CA GLU A 306 -10.33 12.75 -5.69
C GLU A 306 -11.55 12.18 -4.99
N ALA A 307 -11.86 12.72 -3.82
CA ALA A 307 -13.01 12.36 -3.01
C ALA A 307 -14.20 13.25 -3.38
N VAL A 308 -15.23 12.65 -3.96
CA VAL A 308 -16.40 13.37 -4.49
C VAL A 308 -17.71 12.65 -4.16
N THR A 309 -18.83 13.36 -4.33
CA THR A 309 -20.17 12.81 -4.29
C THR A 309 -20.80 12.88 -5.68
N LEU A 310 -21.08 11.72 -6.27
CA LEU A 310 -21.76 11.62 -7.56
C LEU A 310 -23.27 11.66 -7.36
N VAL A 311 -23.95 12.53 -8.06
CA VAL A 311 -25.40 12.55 -8.19
C VAL A 311 -25.74 12.00 -9.58
N LEU A 312 -26.57 10.98 -9.63
CA LEU A 312 -27.02 10.37 -10.89
C LEU A 312 -28.34 10.98 -11.36
N LYS A 313 -28.60 10.88 -12.67
CA LYS A 313 -29.81 11.40 -13.29
C LYS A 313 -31.04 10.59 -12.85
N ASP A 314 -30.88 9.29 -12.72
CA ASP A 314 -31.95 8.37 -12.34
C ASP A 314 -31.74 7.89 -10.90
N GLU A 315 -32.82 7.70 -10.16
CA GLU A 315 -32.81 7.07 -8.85
C GLU A 315 -32.69 5.55 -9.04
N ILE A 316 -31.46 5.03 -9.02
CA ILE A 316 -31.15 3.61 -9.07
C ILE A 316 -30.71 3.11 -7.70
N ASP A 317 -30.91 1.83 -7.45
CA ASP A 317 -30.54 1.23 -6.18
C ASP A 317 -29.03 0.91 -6.16
N ILE A 318 -28.31 1.67 -5.35
CA ILE A 318 -26.87 1.55 -5.12
C ILE A 318 -26.62 1.61 -3.63
N SER A 319 -25.81 0.70 -3.16
CA SER A 319 -25.44 0.58 -1.75
C SER A 319 -23.94 0.81 -1.54
N ARG A 320 -23.55 0.99 -0.29
CA ARG A 320 -22.13 0.98 0.10
C ARG A 320 -21.49 -0.35 -0.31
N GLY A 321 -20.35 -0.27 -0.98
CA GLY A 321 -19.59 -1.42 -1.48
C GLY A 321 -19.90 -1.78 -2.93
N ASP A 322 -20.93 -1.15 -3.55
CA ASP A 322 -21.14 -1.24 -4.98
C ASP A 322 -20.08 -0.43 -5.73
N LEU A 323 -19.86 -0.76 -6.99
CA LEU A 323 -18.86 -0.13 -7.85
C LEU A 323 -19.53 0.54 -9.04
N LEU A 324 -19.31 1.84 -9.24
CA LEU A 324 -19.68 2.52 -10.47
C LEU A 324 -18.50 2.45 -11.46
N VAL A 325 -18.82 2.01 -12.67
CA VAL A 325 -17.88 1.90 -13.79
C VAL A 325 -18.44 2.65 -15.02
N ASP A 326 -17.62 2.93 -16.01
CA ASP A 326 -18.11 3.41 -17.29
C ASP A 326 -19.06 2.37 -17.93
N ALA A 327 -20.19 2.81 -18.48
CA ALA A 327 -21.21 1.92 -19.02
C ALA A 327 -20.71 1.03 -20.17
N SER A 328 -19.69 1.50 -20.91
CA SER A 328 -19.05 0.74 -21.99
C SER A 328 -18.12 -0.37 -21.50
N GLN A 329 -17.75 -0.37 -20.22
CA GLN A 329 -16.81 -1.31 -19.64
C GLN A 329 -17.51 -2.59 -19.19
N THR A 330 -16.81 -3.71 -19.38
CA THR A 330 -17.23 -5.01 -18.86
C THR A 330 -16.25 -5.45 -17.78
N LEU A 331 -16.67 -5.39 -16.53
CA LEU A 331 -15.95 -5.97 -15.41
C LEU A 331 -16.77 -7.16 -14.90
N ALA A 332 -16.33 -8.37 -15.24
CA ALA A 332 -17.04 -9.58 -14.88
C ALA A 332 -17.04 -9.78 -13.36
N ALA A 333 -18.15 -10.27 -12.82
CA ALA A 333 -18.20 -10.77 -11.47
C ALA A 333 -17.56 -12.16 -11.43
N VAL A 334 -16.63 -12.39 -10.52
CA VAL A 334 -15.89 -13.64 -10.35
C VAL A 334 -16.14 -14.21 -8.96
N GLN A 335 -16.15 -15.54 -8.85
CA GLN A 335 -16.37 -16.24 -7.58
C GLN A 335 -15.08 -16.77 -6.96
N SER A 336 -13.97 -16.68 -7.67
CA SER A 336 -12.66 -17.07 -7.16
C SER A 336 -11.56 -16.19 -7.71
N ALA A 337 -10.43 -16.17 -7.01
CA ALA A 337 -9.24 -15.46 -7.45
C ALA A 337 -7.98 -16.13 -6.91
N ALA A 338 -6.89 -16.05 -7.68
CA ALA A 338 -5.55 -16.26 -7.19
C ALA A 338 -5.04 -14.97 -6.55
N VAL A 339 -4.59 -15.04 -5.30
CA VAL A 339 -4.27 -13.89 -4.46
C VAL A 339 -2.89 -14.05 -3.83
N ASP A 340 -2.03 -13.05 -4.01
CA ASP A 340 -0.81 -12.95 -3.22
C ASP A 340 -1.17 -12.51 -1.81
N VAL A 341 -0.68 -13.22 -0.81
CA VAL A 341 -1.02 -12.97 0.60
C VAL A 341 0.22 -12.67 1.40
N VAL A 342 0.14 -11.63 2.24
CA VAL A 342 1.05 -11.39 3.37
C VAL A 342 0.29 -11.76 4.63
N TRP A 343 0.69 -12.86 5.26
CA TRP A 343 0.02 -13.36 6.46
C TRP A 343 0.56 -12.70 7.72
N MET A 344 -0.32 -12.28 8.64
CA MET A 344 0.01 -11.39 9.75
C MET A 344 -0.43 -11.92 11.13
N ALA A 345 -0.96 -13.15 11.19
CA ALA A 345 -1.39 -13.78 12.44
C ALA A 345 -0.41 -14.87 12.89
N GLU A 346 -0.34 -15.10 14.21
CA GLU A 346 0.45 -16.18 14.78
C GLU A 346 -0.08 -17.55 14.35
N GLN A 347 -1.41 -17.69 14.29
CA GLN A 347 -2.03 -18.89 13.73
C GLN A 347 -1.81 -18.91 12.22
N PRO A 348 -1.26 -20.01 11.68
CA PRO A 348 -0.98 -20.09 10.25
C PRO A 348 -2.26 -20.10 9.41
N LEU A 349 -2.20 -19.56 8.21
CA LEU A 349 -3.21 -19.74 7.19
C LEU A 349 -3.20 -21.19 6.71
N VAL A 350 -4.35 -21.84 6.69
CA VAL A 350 -4.49 -23.23 6.23
C VAL A 350 -5.62 -23.36 5.20
N PRO A 351 -5.50 -24.28 4.23
CA PRO A 351 -6.58 -24.59 3.30
C PRO A 351 -7.84 -25.05 4.04
N GLY A 352 -9.02 -24.75 3.46
CA GLY A 352 -10.34 -25.07 4.01
C GLY A 352 -10.87 -24.04 5.02
N GLN A 353 -10.05 -23.14 5.53
CA GLN A 353 -10.45 -22.11 6.49
C GLN A 353 -11.11 -20.93 5.80
N SER A 354 -12.14 -20.35 6.45
CA SER A 354 -12.88 -19.20 5.94
C SER A 354 -12.64 -17.96 6.80
N TYR A 355 -12.45 -16.83 6.13
CA TYR A 355 -12.26 -15.51 6.72
C TYR A 355 -13.29 -14.53 6.19
N ASP A 356 -13.63 -13.53 6.98
CA ASP A 356 -14.25 -12.34 6.43
C ASP A 356 -13.18 -11.56 5.64
N ILE A 357 -13.56 -11.08 4.45
CA ILE A 357 -12.68 -10.22 3.65
C ILE A 357 -13.34 -8.86 3.45
N LYS A 358 -12.52 -7.83 3.31
CA LYS A 358 -12.97 -6.50 2.94
C LYS A 358 -12.18 -6.02 1.72
N ILE A 359 -12.90 -5.59 0.69
CA ILE A 359 -12.34 -5.06 -0.57
C ILE A 359 -13.18 -3.89 -1.06
N ALA A 360 -12.55 -2.76 -1.41
CA ALA A 360 -13.21 -1.56 -1.95
C ALA A 360 -14.47 -1.11 -1.17
N GLY A 361 -14.53 -1.37 0.15
CA GLY A 361 -15.70 -1.03 0.99
C GLY A 361 -16.74 -2.16 1.13
N LYS A 362 -16.72 -3.17 0.27
CA LYS A 362 -17.56 -4.37 0.39
C LYS A 362 -16.96 -5.35 1.39
N LYS A 363 -17.81 -5.96 2.24
CA LYS A 363 -17.43 -7.03 3.14
C LYS A 363 -18.16 -8.31 2.70
N THR A 364 -17.41 -9.39 2.52
CA THR A 364 -17.95 -10.73 2.23
C THR A 364 -17.06 -11.78 2.90
N ARG A 365 -17.32 -13.04 2.64
CA ARG A 365 -16.51 -14.16 3.14
C ARG A 365 -15.73 -14.80 2.00
N ALA A 366 -14.52 -15.26 2.32
CA ALA A 366 -13.72 -16.06 1.42
C ALA A 366 -13.22 -17.32 2.14
N ARG A 367 -13.18 -18.42 1.43
CA ARG A 367 -12.55 -19.68 1.84
C ARG A 367 -11.22 -19.80 1.12
N VAL A 368 -10.19 -20.20 1.84
CA VAL A 368 -8.89 -20.58 1.27
C VAL A 368 -9.02 -21.99 0.71
N ASP A 369 -8.87 -22.15 -0.60
CA ASP A 369 -8.98 -23.48 -1.24
C ASP A 369 -7.63 -24.19 -1.31
N ASN A 370 -6.58 -23.43 -1.67
CA ASN A 370 -5.25 -23.99 -1.86
C ASN A 370 -4.17 -22.95 -1.54
N ILE A 371 -2.99 -23.43 -1.17
CA ILE A 371 -1.75 -22.65 -1.07
C ILE A 371 -0.79 -23.20 -2.11
N HIS A 372 -0.51 -22.42 -3.15
CA HIS A 372 0.38 -22.86 -4.22
C HIS A 372 1.83 -22.94 -3.77
N TYR A 373 2.28 -21.88 -3.07
CA TYR A 373 3.64 -21.79 -2.56
C TYR A 373 3.78 -20.65 -1.54
N GLN A 374 4.83 -20.74 -0.75
CA GLN A 374 5.39 -19.65 0.03
C GLN A 374 6.67 -19.14 -0.65
N VAL A 375 6.89 -17.84 -0.60
CA VAL A 375 8.13 -17.20 -1.07
C VAL A 375 9.16 -17.20 0.05
N ASP A 376 10.34 -17.73 -0.22
CA ASP A 376 11.51 -17.54 0.64
C ASP A 376 12.12 -16.16 0.33
N ILE A 377 12.02 -15.25 1.28
CA ILE A 377 12.44 -13.85 1.11
C ILE A 377 13.95 -13.66 0.92
N ASN A 378 14.78 -14.66 1.28
CA ASN A 378 16.22 -14.55 1.20
C ASN A 378 16.76 -14.75 -0.22
N ASN A 379 16.07 -15.61 -0.99
CA ASN A 379 16.47 -15.98 -2.34
C ASN A 379 15.32 -15.91 -3.36
N LEU A 380 14.14 -15.42 -2.93
CA LEU A 380 12.91 -15.28 -3.71
C LEU A 380 12.43 -16.58 -4.39
N THR A 381 12.87 -17.74 -3.89
CA THR A 381 12.42 -19.04 -4.39
C THR A 381 11.04 -19.39 -3.84
N GLN A 382 10.29 -20.13 -4.63
CA GLN A 382 8.96 -20.63 -4.25
C GLN A 382 9.08 -22.02 -3.64
N ARG A 383 8.46 -22.23 -2.48
CA ARG A 383 8.40 -23.51 -1.78
C ARG A 383 6.96 -23.94 -1.62
N VAL A 384 6.63 -25.17 -1.98
CA VAL A 384 5.33 -25.78 -1.69
C VAL A 384 5.24 -26.00 -0.18
N VAL A 385 4.15 -25.52 0.41
CA VAL A 385 3.89 -25.58 1.85
C VAL A 385 2.44 -25.98 2.12
N GLU A 386 2.18 -26.60 3.26
CA GLU A 386 0.82 -26.98 3.67
C GLU A 386 0.09 -25.82 4.36
N ASN A 387 0.81 -24.86 4.89
CA ASN A 387 0.26 -23.67 5.57
C ASN A 387 1.19 -22.47 5.40
N LEU A 388 0.66 -21.27 5.62
CA LEU A 388 1.42 -20.03 5.57
C LEU A 388 1.57 -19.48 7.00
N PRO A 389 2.79 -19.49 7.57
CA PRO A 389 3.03 -19.03 8.94
C PRO A 389 2.99 -17.50 9.05
N LEU A 390 3.13 -17.00 10.29
CA LEU A 390 3.31 -15.56 10.55
C LEU A 390 4.42 -14.97 9.67
N ASN A 391 4.16 -13.80 9.08
CA ASN A 391 5.02 -13.11 8.12
C ASN A 391 5.30 -13.92 6.82
N GLY A 392 4.59 -15.03 6.62
CA GLY A 392 4.63 -15.79 5.38
C GLY A 392 4.03 -14.98 4.23
N ILE A 393 4.68 -15.04 3.07
CA ILE A 393 4.20 -14.44 1.82
C ILE A 393 4.03 -15.57 0.81
N GLY A 394 2.85 -15.68 0.20
CA GLY A 394 2.58 -16.78 -0.71
C GLY A 394 1.39 -16.53 -1.63
N LEU A 395 1.20 -17.41 -2.58
CA LEU A 395 0.07 -17.41 -3.50
C LEU A 395 -0.99 -18.41 -3.05
N VAL A 396 -2.23 -17.96 -2.94
CA VAL A 396 -3.37 -18.78 -2.52
C VAL A 396 -4.53 -18.64 -3.49
N ASP A 397 -5.37 -19.66 -3.59
CA ASP A 397 -6.67 -19.58 -4.24
C ASP A 397 -7.76 -19.32 -3.19
N LEU A 398 -8.62 -18.36 -3.50
CA LEU A 398 -9.79 -18.00 -2.71
C LEU A 398 -11.06 -18.25 -3.48
N THR A 399 -12.06 -18.83 -2.82
CA THR A 399 -13.47 -18.83 -3.27
C THR A 399 -14.28 -17.88 -2.39
N PHE A 400 -15.06 -17.01 -3.03
CA PHE A 400 -15.91 -16.02 -2.37
C PHE A 400 -17.34 -16.54 -2.22
N ASP A 401 -18.00 -16.22 -1.09
CA ASP A 401 -19.40 -16.59 -0.89
C ASP A 401 -20.34 -15.88 -1.88
N GLU A 402 -19.96 -14.65 -2.30
CA GLU A 402 -20.67 -13.87 -3.30
C GLU A 402 -19.74 -13.49 -4.45
N PRO A 403 -20.24 -13.44 -5.70
CA PRO A 403 -19.43 -12.95 -6.81
C PRO A 403 -18.97 -11.50 -6.59
N LEU A 404 -17.72 -11.22 -6.91
CA LEU A 404 -17.08 -9.92 -6.77
C LEU A 404 -16.56 -9.38 -8.11
N ASN A 405 -16.71 -8.07 -8.32
CA ASN A 405 -16.11 -7.39 -9.46
C ASN A 405 -14.72 -6.92 -9.05
N LEU A 406 -13.68 -7.60 -9.53
CA LEU A 406 -12.29 -7.42 -9.10
C LEU A 406 -11.41 -7.02 -10.27
N ASP A 407 -10.50 -6.10 -10.03
CA ASP A 407 -9.35 -5.84 -10.89
C ASP A 407 -8.12 -6.61 -10.37
N LYS A 408 -7.09 -6.76 -11.20
CA LYS A 408 -5.77 -7.18 -10.73
C LYS A 408 -5.18 -6.07 -9.86
N TYR A 409 -4.55 -6.42 -8.76
CA TYR A 409 -3.97 -5.45 -7.84
C TYR A 409 -2.98 -4.48 -8.52
N GLN A 410 -2.18 -4.99 -9.45
CA GLN A 410 -1.22 -4.17 -10.19
C GLN A 410 -1.87 -3.13 -11.12
N GLU A 411 -3.11 -3.37 -11.55
CA GLU A 411 -3.89 -2.44 -12.37
C GLU A 411 -4.63 -1.44 -11.49
N ASN A 412 -5.28 -1.93 -10.43
CA ASN A 412 -5.99 -1.08 -9.47
C ASN A 412 -5.89 -1.62 -8.04
N PRO A 413 -5.05 -1.02 -7.19
CA PRO A 413 -4.87 -1.48 -5.81
C PRO A 413 -6.12 -1.37 -4.93
N VAL A 414 -7.06 -0.47 -5.26
CA VAL A 414 -8.28 -0.27 -4.47
C VAL A 414 -9.29 -1.40 -4.71
N THR A 415 -9.47 -1.78 -5.98
CA THR A 415 -10.43 -2.81 -6.38
C THR A 415 -9.80 -4.21 -6.49
N GLY A 416 -8.46 -4.30 -6.38
CA GLY A 416 -7.70 -5.55 -6.37
C GLY A 416 -7.04 -5.88 -5.04
N GLY A 417 -7.11 -4.98 -4.04
CA GLY A 417 -6.54 -5.19 -2.70
C GLY A 417 -7.61 -5.59 -1.69
N LEU A 418 -7.33 -6.59 -0.87
CA LEU A 418 -8.24 -7.06 0.18
C LEU A 418 -7.51 -7.28 1.51
N ILE A 419 -8.26 -7.29 2.60
CA ILE A 419 -7.76 -7.71 3.91
C ILE A 419 -8.54 -8.92 4.39
N PHE A 420 -7.82 -9.82 5.09
CA PHE A 420 -8.40 -10.95 5.80
C PHE A 420 -8.71 -10.53 7.24
N ILE A 421 -9.90 -10.85 7.71
CA ILE A 421 -10.37 -10.52 9.05
C ILE A 421 -10.79 -11.82 9.72
N ASP A 422 -10.23 -12.08 10.89
CA ASP A 422 -10.64 -13.20 11.72
C ASP A 422 -12.08 -13.01 12.22
N ARG A 423 -12.90 -14.01 12.03
CA ARG A 423 -14.35 -13.93 12.29
C ARG A 423 -14.72 -13.85 13.75
N LEU A 424 -13.87 -14.31 14.64
CA LEU A 424 -14.13 -14.34 16.07
C LEU A 424 -13.62 -13.08 16.77
N SER A 425 -12.39 -12.70 16.45
CA SER A 425 -11.72 -11.57 17.09
C SER A 425 -11.94 -10.23 16.36
N ASN A 426 -12.41 -10.24 15.10
CA ASN A 426 -12.45 -9.07 14.21
C ASN A 426 -11.07 -8.43 13.93
N VAL A 427 -9.98 -9.13 14.20
CA VAL A 427 -8.62 -8.65 13.95
C VAL A 427 -8.26 -8.88 12.49
N THR A 428 -7.58 -7.92 11.86
CA THR A 428 -6.97 -8.12 10.54
C THR A 428 -5.82 -9.11 10.66
N VAL A 429 -5.89 -10.21 9.93
CA VAL A 429 -4.93 -11.33 10.00
C VAL A 429 -4.09 -11.50 8.73
N GLY A 430 -4.40 -10.74 7.68
CA GLY A 430 -3.62 -10.77 6.44
C GLY A 430 -4.03 -9.68 5.47
N ALA A 431 -3.15 -9.40 4.52
CA ALA A 431 -3.44 -8.59 3.34
C ALA A 431 -3.31 -9.44 2.08
N GLY A 432 -4.20 -9.21 1.11
CA GLY A 432 -4.22 -9.94 -0.14
C GLY A 432 -4.22 -9.00 -1.34
N MET A 433 -3.46 -9.34 -2.36
CA MET A 433 -3.37 -8.66 -3.63
C MET A 433 -3.84 -9.60 -4.73
N VAL A 434 -4.96 -9.29 -5.37
CA VAL A 434 -5.53 -10.10 -6.45
C VAL A 434 -4.54 -10.13 -7.60
N ARG A 435 -3.99 -11.32 -7.88
CA ARG A 435 -3.10 -11.54 -9.00
C ARG A 435 -3.88 -11.80 -10.27
N GLU A 436 -4.88 -12.70 -10.17
CA GLU A 436 -5.71 -13.10 -11.29
C GLU A 436 -7.13 -13.40 -10.80
N PRO A 437 -8.16 -12.59 -11.20
CA PRO A 437 -9.55 -12.96 -11.05
C PRO A 437 -9.84 -14.20 -11.88
N GLN A 438 -10.43 -15.24 -11.27
CA GLN A 438 -10.71 -16.48 -11.95
C GLN A 438 -12.20 -16.58 -12.27
N GLN A 439 -12.54 -16.69 -13.55
CA GLN A 439 -13.86 -17.07 -13.98
C GLN A 439 -14.00 -18.60 -13.82
N ASN A 440 -14.25 -19.04 -12.62
CA ASN A 440 -14.77 -20.39 -12.50
C ASN A 440 -16.19 -20.36 -13.09
N VAL A 441 -16.39 -21.10 -14.17
CA VAL A 441 -17.71 -21.57 -14.50
C VAL A 441 -18.19 -22.30 -13.25
N TYR A 442 -19.18 -21.75 -12.58
CA TYR A 442 -19.83 -22.39 -11.43
C TYR A 442 -20.27 -23.78 -11.90
N GLN A 443 -19.45 -24.78 -11.67
CA GLN A 443 -19.98 -26.12 -11.54
C GLN A 443 -20.67 -26.10 -10.19
N GLU A 444 -22.00 -26.04 -10.21
CA GLU A 444 -22.77 -26.43 -9.02
C GLU A 444 -22.03 -27.65 -8.44
N PRO A 445 -21.65 -27.64 -7.16
CA PRO A 445 -21.05 -28.82 -6.55
C PRO A 445 -21.99 -29.94 -6.94
N SER A 446 -21.51 -30.90 -7.72
CA SER A 446 -22.31 -32.01 -8.13
C SER A 446 -22.94 -32.53 -6.84
N ALA A 447 -24.29 -32.65 -6.80
CA ALA A 447 -24.99 -33.05 -5.58
C ALA A 447 -24.40 -34.35 -4.98
N PHE A 448 -23.45 -34.92 -5.71
CA PHE A 448 -22.75 -36.17 -5.41
C PHE A 448 -21.24 -35.99 -5.53
N SER A 449 -20.49 -36.51 -4.58
CA SER A 449 -19.04 -36.57 -4.61
C SER A 449 -18.53 -37.44 -5.78
N ALA A 450 -17.29 -37.24 -6.21
CA ALA A 450 -16.67 -38.08 -7.25
C ALA A 450 -16.79 -39.59 -6.88
N PHE A 451 -16.61 -39.94 -5.61
CA PHE A 451 -16.76 -41.28 -5.10
C PHE A 451 -18.19 -41.82 -5.25
N GLU A 452 -19.21 -41.01 -4.92
CA GLU A 452 -20.65 -41.41 -5.07
C GLU A 452 -21.01 -41.62 -6.52
N LEU A 453 -20.50 -40.81 -7.44
CA LEU A 453 -20.70 -40.95 -8.87
C LEU A 453 -20.05 -42.25 -9.39
N GLU A 454 -18.80 -42.49 -9.00
CA GLU A 454 -18.05 -43.68 -9.38
C GLU A 454 -18.69 -44.96 -8.82
N LEU A 455 -19.09 -44.94 -7.54
CA LEU A 455 -19.82 -46.02 -6.89
C LEU A 455 -21.20 -46.28 -7.58
N ASN A 456 -21.94 -45.23 -7.90
CA ASN A 456 -23.21 -45.34 -8.62
C ASN A 456 -23.04 -46.01 -10.00
N GLN A 457 -22.00 -45.59 -10.77
CA GLN A 457 -21.68 -46.20 -12.05
C GLN A 457 -21.29 -47.68 -11.88
N LEU A 458 -20.53 -48.03 -10.88
CA LEU A 458 -20.12 -49.38 -10.59
C LEU A 458 -21.30 -50.25 -10.19
N ILE A 459 -22.21 -49.76 -9.32
CA ILE A 459 -23.42 -50.46 -8.92
C ILE A 459 -24.33 -50.69 -10.15
N ARG A 460 -24.57 -49.68 -10.96
CA ARG A 460 -25.43 -49.81 -12.16
C ARG A 460 -24.85 -50.80 -13.15
N ARG A 461 -23.53 -50.87 -13.29
CA ARG A 461 -22.83 -51.77 -14.21
C ARG A 461 -22.85 -53.22 -13.74
N HIS A 462 -22.59 -53.44 -12.46
CA HIS A 462 -22.38 -54.79 -11.93
C HIS A 462 -23.59 -55.35 -11.18
N PHE A 463 -24.51 -54.48 -10.70
CA PHE A 463 -25.68 -54.87 -9.92
C PHE A 463 -26.95 -54.17 -10.45
N PRO A 464 -27.28 -54.35 -11.75
CA PRO A 464 -28.46 -53.65 -12.38
C PRO A 464 -29.78 -53.98 -11.69
N HIS A 465 -29.89 -55.13 -11.05
CA HIS A 465 -31.07 -55.56 -10.32
C HIS A 465 -31.32 -54.77 -9.02
N TRP A 466 -30.36 -53.94 -8.57
CA TRP A 466 -30.56 -53.03 -7.42
C TRP A 466 -31.34 -51.77 -7.79
N GLY A 467 -31.60 -51.53 -9.09
CA GLY A 467 -32.41 -50.41 -9.52
C GLY A 467 -31.80 -49.03 -9.21
N ALA A 468 -30.50 -48.92 -9.06
CA ALA A 468 -29.81 -47.63 -8.77
C ALA A 468 -30.10 -46.62 -9.91
N ARG A 469 -30.67 -45.46 -9.55
CA ARG A 469 -30.92 -44.34 -10.49
C ARG A 469 -29.60 -43.75 -11.00
N ASP A 470 -29.66 -43.24 -12.23
CA ASP A 470 -28.53 -42.48 -12.80
C ASP A 470 -28.39 -41.14 -12.08
N LEU A 471 -27.30 -40.94 -11.38
CA LEU A 471 -27.03 -39.68 -10.68
C LEU A 471 -26.53 -38.58 -11.65
N LEU A 472 -26.08 -38.93 -12.86
CA LEU A 472 -25.68 -38.01 -13.93
C LEU A 472 -26.78 -37.77 -14.96
N GLY A 473 -27.81 -38.64 -15.02
CA GLY A 473 -28.93 -38.52 -15.92
C GLY A 473 -29.86 -37.42 -15.46
N GLY A 474 -29.75 -36.26 -16.10
CA GLY A 474 -30.75 -35.21 -16.03
C GLY A 474 -32.13 -35.73 -16.43
N LYS A 475 -33.18 -35.11 -15.90
CA LYS A 475 -34.63 -35.34 -16.05
C LYS A 475 -35.06 -35.88 -17.39
#